data_dd92357e93a8ce92c798850c727cacfd
#
_entry.id   dd92357e93a8ce92c798850c727cacfd
#
_cell.length_a   1.000
_cell.length_b   1.000
_cell.length_c   1.000
_cell.angle_alpha   90.00
_cell.angle_beta   90.00
_cell.angle_gamma   90.00
#
_symmetry.space_group_name_H-M   'P 1'
#
loop_
_entity.id
_entity.type
_entity.pdbx_description
1 polymer ?
#
loop_
_entity_poly.entity_id
_entity_poly.type
_entity_poly.pdbx_seq_one_letter_code
_entity_poly.pdbx_strand_id
1 'polypeptide(L)'
;EIKDLHIPYKDYWEYTQNEGAAALNLEKNIKKEKIEVELGEADPHCDLPVNKDTQKFFVETIRLYTSSHCPWKCGFCSSHSFLRMSNATAEQEEKIPEMPKNGEKLPMNALTSCGSQPHPVYRISPEQIYDIILRHCDKYDPKVFLFNDDAFWDGSTPGFKHIMDLCNLIIEGKKTGRINKDILFNCQAKVGDFIIKKPTRQLHSELIKKLKEAGFYHFGTGVETFAERLLTVQSINKKGNVSEKDQHMVIQGLLDHGFSPSVNIILFVPEQTIEELFYVMKVATEYMLKGTQIAMTPLLRPQEGSGIYELIRKGLTPLKAHYVEW
;
A
#
# COMPACT_ATOMS: atom_id res chain seq x y z
N GLU A 1 9.77 9.43 20.32
CA GLU A 1 8.33 9.55 20.57
C GLU A 1 7.67 10.05 19.30
N ILE A 2 6.68 9.30 18.80
CA ILE A 2 6.02 9.49 17.49
C ILE A 2 5.22 10.81 17.38
N LYS A 3 5.09 11.53 18.47
CA LYS A 3 4.43 12.84 18.47
C LYS A 3 5.07 13.85 17.51
N ASP A 4 6.32 13.63 17.14
CA ASP A 4 7.10 14.50 16.27
C ASP A 4 7.30 13.95 14.86
N LEU A 5 6.71 12.81 14.48
CA LEU A 5 6.64 12.34 13.09
C LEU A 5 5.63 13.14 12.25
N HIS A 6 5.34 14.32 12.66
CA HIS A 6 4.98 15.37 11.76
C HIS A 6 6.23 15.72 10.97
N ILE A 7 6.62 14.83 10.02
CA ILE A 7 7.59 15.23 9.01
C ILE A 7 6.95 16.46 8.39
N PRO A 8 7.48 17.66 8.62
CA PRO A 8 6.93 18.83 8.00
C PRO A 8 6.90 18.52 6.52
N TYR A 9 5.81 18.83 5.85
CA TYR A 9 5.69 18.63 4.40
C TYR A 9 6.95 19.08 3.67
N LYS A 10 7.61 20.10 4.19
CA LYS A 10 8.92 20.59 3.77
C LYS A 10 10.03 19.54 3.83
N ASP A 11 10.14 18.75 4.89
CA ASP A 11 11.24 17.80 5.06
C ASP A 11 10.99 16.53 4.24
N TYR A 12 9.75 16.11 4.11
CA TYR A 12 9.35 15.07 3.17
C TYR A 12 9.72 15.45 1.73
N TRP A 13 9.48 16.70 1.38
CA TRP A 13 9.80 17.19 0.05
C TRP A 13 11.31 17.37 -0.16
N GLU A 14 12.07 17.80 0.82
CA GLU A 14 13.53 17.87 0.76
C GLU A 14 14.17 16.49 0.57
N TYR A 15 13.58 15.47 1.19
CA TYR A 15 13.99 14.08 1.00
C TYR A 15 13.70 13.58 -0.43
N THR A 16 12.51 13.83 -0.95
CA THR A 16 12.16 13.39 -2.31
C THR A 16 12.88 14.16 -3.42
N GLN A 17 13.35 15.39 -3.18
CA GLN A 17 14.12 16.15 -4.13
C GLN A 17 15.48 15.53 -4.46
N ASN A 18 16.03 14.76 -3.54
CA ASN A 18 17.33 14.11 -3.75
C ASN A 18 17.22 12.82 -4.56
N GLU A 19 16.03 12.26 -4.75
CA GLU A 19 15.88 10.91 -5.29
C GLU A 19 14.99 10.74 -6.53
N GLY A 20 14.27 11.74 -7.01
CA GLY A 20 13.39 11.48 -8.15
C GLY A 20 12.76 12.64 -8.90
N ALA A 21 12.93 12.66 -10.19
CA ALA A 21 12.67 13.80 -11.04
C ALA A 21 11.19 14.19 -11.28
N ALA A 22 10.24 13.30 -11.11
CA ALA A 22 8.84 13.55 -11.54
C ALA A 22 7.99 14.32 -10.52
N ALA A 23 8.25 14.13 -9.23
CA ALA A 23 7.60 14.91 -8.17
C ALA A 23 8.17 16.34 -8.06
N LEU A 24 9.36 16.53 -8.60
CA LEU A 24 10.22 17.71 -8.42
C LEU A 24 9.67 19.01 -8.99
N ASN A 25 8.93 18.98 -10.09
CA ASN A 25 8.43 20.20 -10.70
C ASN A 25 7.29 20.81 -9.89
N LEU A 26 6.39 19.97 -9.42
CA LEU A 26 5.31 20.39 -8.52
C LEU A 26 5.86 20.98 -7.22
N GLU A 27 6.91 20.37 -6.69
CA GLU A 27 7.62 20.80 -5.51
C GLU A 27 8.34 22.12 -5.63
N LYS A 28 9.14 22.28 -6.65
CA LYS A 28 9.84 23.53 -6.89
C LYS A 28 8.86 24.69 -6.94
N ASN A 29 7.70 24.45 -7.52
CA ASN A 29 6.63 25.41 -7.58
C ASN A 29 6.01 25.65 -6.20
N ILE A 30 5.71 24.60 -5.45
CA ILE A 30 5.19 24.73 -4.06
C ILE A 30 6.21 25.39 -3.13
N LYS A 31 7.52 25.13 -3.26
CA LYS A 31 8.55 25.82 -2.46
C LYS A 31 8.67 27.28 -2.77
N LYS A 32 8.58 27.66 -4.02
CA LYS A 32 8.56 29.07 -4.42
C LYS A 32 7.35 29.80 -3.86
N GLU A 33 6.19 29.15 -3.85
CA GLU A 33 4.98 29.67 -3.27
C GLU A 33 5.08 29.98 -1.78
N LYS A 34 5.75 29.12 -1.00
CA LYS A 34 5.90 29.37 0.44
C LYS A 34 6.58 30.68 0.80
N ILE A 35 7.35 31.22 -0.12
CA ILE A 35 8.17 32.40 0.13
C ILE A 35 7.40 33.70 -0.18
N GLU A 36 6.38 33.64 -1.03
CA GLU A 36 5.84 34.87 -1.63
C GLU A 36 4.33 35.02 -1.62
N VAL A 37 3.54 34.02 -1.21
CA VAL A 37 2.08 34.18 -1.16
C VAL A 37 1.64 34.69 0.19
N GLU A 38 1.92 35.93 0.45
CA GLU A 38 1.01 36.75 1.25
C GLU A 38 -0.18 37.09 0.34
N LEU A 39 -1.28 36.35 0.56
CA LEU A 39 -2.66 36.71 0.18
C LEU A 39 -2.85 37.58 -1.08
N GLY A 40 -3.01 36.95 -2.21
CA GLY A 40 -3.76 37.56 -3.32
C GLY A 40 -3.03 37.71 -4.65
N GLU A 41 -1.71 37.58 -4.73
CA GLU A 41 -0.99 37.58 -6.01
C GLU A 41 -0.48 36.20 -6.30
N ALA A 42 -1.03 35.57 -7.34
CA ALA A 42 -0.48 34.34 -7.88
C ALA A 42 0.96 34.61 -8.31
N ASP A 43 1.93 33.86 -7.77
CA ASP A 43 3.29 33.90 -8.26
C ASP A 43 3.23 33.59 -9.78
N PRO A 44 3.68 34.51 -10.66
CA PRO A 44 3.65 34.28 -12.10
C PRO A 44 4.53 33.12 -12.56
N HIS A 45 5.29 32.52 -11.65
CA HIS A 45 6.11 31.33 -11.87
C HIS A 45 5.51 30.04 -11.27
N CYS A 46 4.33 30.14 -10.64
CA CYS A 46 3.61 28.97 -10.14
C CYS A 46 2.60 28.49 -11.18
N ASP A 47 2.86 27.31 -11.75
CA ASP A 47 1.97 26.70 -12.74
C ASP A 47 0.72 26.04 -12.12
N LEU A 48 0.50 26.17 -10.79
CA LEU A 48 -0.68 25.62 -10.14
C LEU A 48 -1.88 26.54 -10.37
N PRO A 49 -2.94 26.01 -10.99
CA PRO A 49 -4.15 26.81 -11.19
C PRO A 49 -4.84 27.12 -9.85
N VAL A 50 -5.31 28.34 -9.72
CA VAL A 50 -6.12 28.77 -8.56
C VAL A 50 -7.59 28.52 -8.86
N ASN A 51 -8.29 27.87 -7.94
CA ASN A 51 -9.74 27.77 -7.99
C ASN A 51 -10.33 29.15 -7.71
N LYS A 52 -11.06 29.71 -8.68
CA LYS A 52 -11.61 31.07 -8.58
C LYS A 52 -12.66 31.26 -7.49
N ASP A 53 -13.36 30.18 -7.14
CA ASP A 53 -14.43 30.20 -6.15
C ASP A 53 -13.86 30.11 -4.72
N THR A 54 -12.84 29.31 -4.50
CA THR A 54 -12.25 29.08 -3.18
C THR A 54 -11.01 29.92 -2.92
N GLN A 55 -10.42 30.52 -3.96
CA GLN A 55 -9.13 31.22 -3.92
C GLN A 55 -7.97 30.33 -3.41
N LYS A 56 -8.09 29.01 -3.56
CA LYS A 56 -7.10 28.03 -3.16
C LYS A 56 -6.41 27.44 -4.38
N PHE A 57 -5.17 26.97 -4.21
CA PHE A 57 -4.49 26.26 -5.27
C PHE A 57 -5.18 24.93 -5.56
N PHE A 58 -5.50 24.72 -6.83
CA PHE A 58 -6.05 23.45 -7.29
C PHE A 58 -4.96 22.39 -7.37
N VAL A 59 -5.16 21.31 -6.65
CA VAL A 59 -4.29 20.13 -6.67
C VAL A 59 -5.15 18.90 -6.89
N GLU A 60 -4.94 18.18 -7.97
CA GLU A 60 -5.75 17.00 -8.27
C GLU A 60 -5.61 15.92 -7.19
N THR A 61 -4.38 15.63 -6.80
CA THR A 61 -4.10 14.55 -5.84
C THR A 61 -3.05 14.96 -4.82
N ILE A 62 -3.38 14.80 -3.54
CA ILE A 62 -2.43 14.90 -2.43
C ILE A 62 -2.08 13.50 -1.96
N ARG A 63 -0.78 13.20 -1.87
CA ARG A 63 -0.27 11.93 -1.39
C ARG A 63 0.13 12.02 0.06
N LEU A 64 -0.33 11.09 0.88
CA LEU A 64 -0.03 11.01 2.31
C LEU A 64 0.59 9.64 2.65
N TYR A 65 1.55 9.65 3.57
CA TYR A 65 2.07 8.46 4.23
C TYR A 65 1.66 8.52 5.69
N THR A 66 1.04 7.47 6.19
CA THR A 66 0.48 7.42 7.55
C THR A 66 1.03 6.28 8.38
N SER A 67 1.85 5.43 7.77
CA SER A 67 2.51 4.31 8.44
C SER A 67 3.96 4.17 8.02
N SER A 68 4.76 3.53 8.88
CA SER A 68 6.19 3.36 8.66
C SER A 68 6.52 2.27 7.63
N HIS A 69 5.75 1.20 7.59
CA HIS A 69 5.96 0.07 6.67
C HIS A 69 4.79 -0.92 6.70
N CYS A 70 4.82 -1.90 5.80
CA CYS A 70 3.85 -2.98 5.75
C CYS A 70 4.14 -4.05 6.82
N PRO A 71 3.15 -4.48 7.62
CA PRO A 71 3.34 -5.54 8.63
C PRO A 71 3.47 -6.95 8.03
N TRP A 72 3.18 -7.10 6.75
CA TRP A 72 3.10 -8.39 6.09
C TRP A 72 4.43 -8.83 5.51
N LYS A 73 4.63 -10.14 5.40
CA LYS A 73 5.89 -10.76 4.98
C LYS A 73 5.68 -11.59 3.72
N CYS A 74 5.23 -10.96 2.64
CA CYS A 74 5.12 -11.61 1.34
C CYS A 74 6.52 -11.99 0.83
N GLY A 75 6.67 -13.17 0.23
CA GLY A 75 7.97 -13.73 -0.14
C GLY A 75 8.77 -12.86 -1.10
N PHE A 76 8.11 -12.18 -2.01
CA PHE A 76 8.70 -11.33 -3.05
C PHE A 76 8.94 -9.88 -2.61
N CYS A 77 8.28 -9.42 -1.54
CA CYS A 77 8.23 -8.01 -1.16
C CYS A 77 9.31 -7.66 -0.13
N SER A 78 9.94 -6.50 -0.28
CA SER A 78 10.96 -5.96 0.63
C SER A 78 10.41 -4.94 1.63
N SER A 79 9.17 -4.47 1.50
CA SER A 79 8.61 -3.40 2.36
C SER A 79 8.77 -3.67 3.85
N HIS A 80 8.62 -4.93 4.27
CA HIS A 80 8.76 -5.32 5.67
C HIS A 80 10.20 -5.33 6.18
N SER A 81 11.19 -5.35 5.29
CA SER A 81 12.62 -5.42 5.63
C SER A 81 13.34 -4.09 5.48
N PHE A 82 12.71 -3.10 4.85
CA PHE A 82 13.33 -1.81 4.56
C PHE A 82 13.93 -1.16 5.82
N LEU A 83 13.18 -1.07 6.91
CA LEU A 83 13.69 -0.54 8.17
C LEU A 83 14.67 -1.47 8.89
N ARG A 84 14.67 -2.76 8.57
CA ARG A 84 15.62 -3.72 9.15
C ARG A 84 17.01 -3.59 8.57
N MET A 85 17.11 -3.33 7.27
CA MET A 85 18.39 -3.17 6.59
C MET A 85 19.18 -1.98 7.14
N SER A 86 18.50 -0.93 7.58
CA SER A 86 19.14 0.27 8.14
C SER A 86 19.70 0.07 9.56
N ASN A 87 19.27 -0.98 10.28
CA ASN A 87 19.62 -1.20 11.68
C ASN A 87 20.23 -2.59 11.96
N ALA A 88 20.42 -3.41 10.94
CA ALA A 88 21.07 -4.72 11.11
C ALA A 88 22.56 -4.54 11.33
N THR A 89 23.07 -5.08 12.45
CA THR A 89 24.51 -5.21 12.65
C THR A 89 25.02 -6.48 11.97
N ALA A 90 26.29 -6.50 11.53
CA ALA A 90 26.91 -7.64 10.89
C ALA A 90 26.77 -8.96 11.71
N GLU A 91 26.74 -8.89 13.04
CA GLU A 91 26.52 -10.03 13.93
C GLU A 91 25.11 -10.62 13.86
N GLN A 92 24.12 -9.85 13.40
CA GLN A 92 22.73 -10.31 13.26
C GLN A 92 22.50 -11.00 11.90
N GLU A 93 23.36 -10.76 10.92
CA GLU A 93 23.33 -11.45 9.62
C GLU A 93 23.87 -12.89 9.72
N GLU A 94 24.66 -13.19 10.71
CA GLU A 94 25.38 -14.48 10.84
C GLU A 94 24.52 -15.64 11.37
N LYS A 95 23.35 -15.38 11.95
CA LYS A 95 22.44 -16.41 12.48
C LYS A 95 21.44 -16.90 11.46
N ILE A 96 21.92 -17.42 10.34
CA ILE A 96 21.09 -18.05 9.33
C ILE A 96 21.05 -19.56 9.62
N PRO A 97 19.86 -20.17 9.71
CA PRO A 97 19.80 -21.62 9.90
C PRO A 97 20.46 -22.36 8.74
N GLU A 98 21.28 -23.33 9.06
CA GLU A 98 21.85 -24.24 8.06
C GLU A 98 20.73 -24.94 7.27
N MET A 99 21.00 -25.22 6.00
CA MET A 99 20.08 -26.00 5.16
C MET A 99 19.82 -27.37 5.78
N PRO A 100 18.58 -27.84 5.81
CA PRO A 100 18.27 -29.22 6.12
C PRO A 100 18.98 -30.14 5.12
N LYS A 101 19.76 -31.10 5.62
CA LYS A 101 20.63 -31.94 4.79
C LYS A 101 19.91 -32.93 3.89
N ASN A 102 18.60 -33.07 3.92
CA ASN A 102 17.85 -34.17 3.28
C ASN A 102 16.64 -33.71 2.45
N GLY A 103 16.68 -32.53 1.82
CA GLY A 103 15.57 -32.09 0.97
C GLY A 103 14.29 -31.71 1.74
N GLU A 104 14.34 -31.62 3.06
CA GLU A 104 13.26 -31.11 3.86
C GLU A 104 13.06 -29.60 3.55
N LYS A 105 11.81 -29.21 3.44
CA LYS A 105 11.48 -27.79 3.23
C LYS A 105 11.92 -26.99 4.44
N LEU A 106 12.69 -25.96 4.21
CA LEU A 106 12.98 -24.96 5.25
C LEU A 106 11.68 -24.52 5.93
N PRO A 107 11.62 -24.54 7.26
CA PRO A 107 10.46 -24.05 7.95
C PRO A 107 10.25 -22.58 7.56
N MET A 108 9.04 -22.22 7.24
CA MET A 108 8.67 -20.94 6.66
C MET A 108 9.04 -19.74 7.57
N ASN A 109 9.22 -19.95 8.88
CA ASN A 109 9.75 -18.98 9.83
C ASN A 109 11.26 -18.74 9.67
N ALA A 110 12.02 -19.69 9.09
CA ALA A 110 13.43 -19.48 8.76
C ALA A 110 13.64 -18.40 7.68
N LEU A 111 12.66 -18.22 6.78
CA LEU A 111 12.65 -17.16 5.76
C LEU A 111 12.45 -15.78 6.35
N THR A 112 11.86 -15.70 7.52
CA THR A 112 11.52 -14.45 8.19
C THR A 112 12.53 -14.05 9.24
N SER A 113 13.51 -14.90 9.53
CA SER A 113 14.50 -14.71 10.57
C SER A 113 15.86 -14.22 10.04
N CYS A 114 15.88 -13.33 9.06
CA CYS A 114 17.04 -12.48 8.88
C CYS A 114 17.15 -11.58 10.13
N GLY A 115 17.77 -12.11 11.15
CA GLY A 115 18.46 -11.52 12.30
C GLY A 115 17.75 -10.52 13.20
N SER A 116 16.76 -9.77 12.77
CA SER A 116 16.19 -8.71 13.61
C SER A 116 14.72 -8.95 13.97
N GLN A 117 14.37 -8.65 15.22
CA GLN A 117 12.98 -8.57 15.66
C GLN A 117 12.22 -7.65 14.70
N PRO A 118 11.00 -8.01 14.30
CA PRO A 118 10.20 -7.14 13.46
C PRO A 118 9.97 -5.82 14.20
N HIS A 119 10.36 -4.72 13.58
CA HIS A 119 9.97 -3.42 14.11
C HIS A 119 8.44 -3.33 14.13
N PRO A 120 7.85 -2.81 15.21
CA PRO A 120 6.42 -2.56 15.22
C PRO A 120 6.06 -1.58 14.10
N VAL A 121 4.93 -1.82 13.45
CA VAL A 121 4.39 -0.84 12.50
C VAL A 121 3.91 0.37 13.27
N TYR A 122 4.50 1.51 12.98
CA TYR A 122 4.05 2.78 13.53
C TYR A 122 3.02 3.38 12.60
N ARG A 123 1.90 3.78 13.15
CA ARG A 123 0.84 4.54 12.44
C ARG A 123 0.57 5.82 13.21
N ILE A 124 0.41 6.91 12.49
CA ILE A 124 -0.11 8.15 13.09
C ILE A 124 -1.60 7.96 13.39
N SER A 125 -2.08 8.64 14.43
CA SER A 125 -3.47 8.44 14.88
C SER A 125 -4.50 8.93 13.86
N PRO A 126 -5.75 8.43 13.89
CA PRO A 126 -6.83 8.94 13.04
C PRO A 126 -7.01 10.45 13.15
N GLU A 127 -6.89 11.01 14.35
CA GLU A 127 -7.00 12.45 14.62
C GLU A 127 -5.86 13.22 13.95
N GLN A 128 -4.64 12.71 14.00
CA GLN A 128 -3.49 13.34 13.33
C GLN A 128 -3.64 13.29 11.81
N ILE A 129 -4.10 12.15 11.25
CA ILE A 129 -4.39 12.05 9.81
C ILE A 129 -5.46 13.07 9.42
N TYR A 130 -6.52 13.16 10.21
CA TYR A 130 -7.61 14.12 9.98
C TYR A 130 -7.10 15.56 10.01
N ASP A 131 -6.27 15.93 10.97
CA ASP A 131 -5.67 17.27 11.05
C ASP A 131 -4.77 17.57 9.85
N ILE A 132 -4.04 16.59 9.34
CA ILE A 132 -3.25 16.75 8.11
C ILE A 132 -4.18 17.01 6.92
N ILE A 133 -5.25 16.25 6.78
CA ILE A 133 -6.25 16.44 5.72
C ILE A 133 -6.82 17.86 5.79
N LEU A 134 -7.23 18.33 6.98
CA LEU A 134 -7.79 19.65 7.15
C LEU A 134 -6.81 20.76 6.74
N ARG A 135 -5.56 20.67 7.19
CA ARG A 135 -4.52 21.67 6.81
C ARG A 135 -4.31 21.74 5.30
N HIS A 136 -4.39 20.61 4.62
CA HIS A 136 -4.30 20.59 3.17
C HIS A 136 -5.56 21.17 2.51
N CYS A 137 -6.75 20.88 3.05
CA CYS A 137 -8.00 21.47 2.58
C CYS A 137 -8.08 22.99 2.82
N ASP A 138 -7.42 23.49 3.87
CA ASP A 138 -7.37 24.92 4.13
C ASP A 138 -6.52 25.67 3.10
N LYS A 139 -5.46 25.04 2.62
CA LYS A 139 -4.51 25.64 1.69
C LYS A 139 -4.79 25.32 0.22
N TYR A 140 -5.20 24.10 -0.07
CA TYR A 140 -5.42 23.58 -1.41
C TYR A 140 -6.89 23.24 -1.63
N ASP A 141 -7.27 23.09 -2.90
CA ASP A 141 -8.55 22.54 -3.32
C ASP A 141 -8.33 21.14 -3.95
N PRO A 142 -8.06 20.10 -3.13
CA PRO A 142 -7.76 18.77 -3.62
C PRO A 142 -9.03 18.07 -4.07
N LYS A 143 -8.91 17.24 -5.12
CA LYS A 143 -9.97 16.28 -5.49
C LYS A 143 -9.81 14.93 -4.80
N VAL A 144 -8.55 14.49 -4.63
CA VAL A 144 -8.25 13.15 -4.13
C VAL A 144 -7.14 13.21 -3.09
N PHE A 145 -7.32 12.49 -2.00
CA PHE A 145 -6.23 12.08 -1.11
C PHE A 145 -5.85 10.63 -1.39
N LEU A 146 -4.61 10.40 -1.73
CA LEU A 146 -4.03 9.08 -1.91
C LEU A 146 -3.18 8.73 -0.69
N PHE A 147 -3.64 7.76 0.10
CA PHE A 147 -2.83 7.16 1.14
C PHE A 147 -1.85 6.17 0.50
N ASN A 148 -0.59 6.58 0.47
CA ASN A 148 0.48 5.88 -0.26
C ASN A 148 1.20 4.83 0.62
N ASP A 149 0.55 4.41 1.69
CA ASP A 149 1.01 3.34 2.55
C ASP A 149 0.94 1.99 1.83
N ASP A 150 1.94 1.13 2.03
CA ASP A 150 1.92 -0.24 1.47
C ASP A 150 0.76 -1.09 1.99
N ALA A 151 0.25 -0.77 3.19
CA ALA A 151 -0.97 -1.30 3.78
C ALA A 151 -1.56 -0.23 4.70
N PHE A 152 -2.57 0.48 4.22
CA PHE A 152 -3.17 1.61 4.94
C PHE A 152 -3.76 1.20 6.29
N TRP A 153 -4.41 0.05 6.36
CA TRP A 153 -4.78 -0.59 7.62
C TRP A 153 -4.45 -2.08 7.57
N ASP A 154 -4.60 -2.78 8.68
CA ASP A 154 -4.53 -4.24 8.74
C ASP A 154 -5.83 -4.80 9.35
N GLY A 155 -6.11 -6.06 9.05
CA GLY A 155 -7.31 -6.75 9.51
C GLY A 155 -7.26 -7.16 11.00
N SER A 156 -6.39 -6.57 11.81
CA SER A 156 -6.41 -6.71 13.27
C SER A 156 -7.51 -5.85 13.91
N THR A 157 -7.88 -6.16 15.13
CA THR A 157 -8.86 -5.33 15.86
C THR A 157 -8.41 -3.87 16.02
N PRO A 158 -7.14 -3.57 16.38
CA PRO A 158 -6.65 -2.19 16.38
C PRO A 158 -6.66 -1.53 15.00
N GLY A 159 -6.26 -2.26 13.94
CA GLY A 159 -6.27 -1.74 12.58
C GLY A 159 -7.69 -1.42 12.08
N PHE A 160 -8.65 -2.30 12.39
CA PHE A 160 -10.06 -2.07 12.10
C PHE A 160 -10.60 -0.84 12.84
N LYS A 161 -10.31 -0.72 14.16
CA LYS A 161 -10.72 0.46 14.92
C LYS A 161 -10.13 1.74 14.33
N HIS A 162 -8.85 1.73 13.98
CA HIS A 162 -8.16 2.86 13.39
C HIS A 162 -8.85 3.38 12.12
N ILE A 163 -9.17 2.49 11.16
CA ILE A 163 -9.84 2.92 9.91
C ILE A 163 -11.27 3.38 10.16
N MET A 164 -11.99 2.76 11.08
CA MET A 164 -13.35 3.18 11.43
C MET A 164 -13.38 4.55 12.09
N ASP A 165 -12.46 4.82 13.00
CA ASP A 165 -12.33 6.13 13.67
C ASP A 165 -11.99 7.23 12.65
N LEU A 166 -11.05 6.96 11.73
CA LEU A 166 -10.72 7.90 10.66
C LEU A 166 -11.92 8.16 9.74
N CYS A 167 -12.63 7.12 9.33
CA CYS A 167 -13.84 7.29 8.51
C CYS A 167 -14.88 8.17 9.22
N ASN A 168 -15.09 7.97 10.53
CA ASN A 168 -16.02 8.78 11.29
C ASN A 168 -15.62 10.27 11.33
N LEU A 169 -14.32 10.57 11.52
CA LEU A 169 -13.81 11.93 11.48
C LEU A 169 -13.99 12.58 10.09
N ILE A 170 -13.68 11.85 9.02
CA ILE A 170 -13.87 12.35 7.65
C ILE A 170 -15.35 12.61 7.36
N ILE A 171 -16.25 11.69 7.73
CA ILE A 171 -17.69 11.83 7.55
C ILE A 171 -18.19 13.07 8.27
N GLU A 172 -17.79 13.28 9.52
CA GLU A 172 -18.16 14.46 10.30
C GLU A 172 -17.59 15.73 9.67
N GLY A 173 -16.34 15.71 9.22
CA GLY A 173 -15.73 16.82 8.50
C GLY A 173 -16.49 17.20 7.22
N LYS A 174 -16.99 16.21 6.48
CA LYS A 174 -17.83 16.44 5.29
C LYS A 174 -19.20 17.00 5.67
N LYS A 175 -19.84 16.49 6.73
CA LYS A 175 -21.12 16.99 7.22
C LYS A 175 -21.07 18.44 7.70
N THR A 176 -19.98 18.80 8.36
CA THR A 176 -19.77 20.16 8.88
C THR A 176 -19.18 21.14 7.86
N GLY A 177 -18.89 20.68 6.65
CA GLY A 177 -18.31 21.49 5.59
C GLY A 177 -16.81 21.80 5.76
N ARG A 178 -16.13 21.21 6.75
CA ARG A 178 -14.68 21.34 6.94
C ARG A 178 -13.88 20.60 5.87
N ILE A 179 -14.44 19.54 5.32
CA ILE A 179 -13.94 18.80 4.15
C ILE A 179 -14.99 18.93 3.07
N ASN A 180 -14.59 19.30 1.86
CA ASN A 180 -15.49 19.31 0.72
C ASN A 180 -16.07 17.90 0.50
N LYS A 181 -17.40 17.81 0.37
CA LYS A 181 -18.12 16.53 0.22
C LYS A 181 -17.63 15.69 -0.98
N ASP A 182 -17.13 16.35 -2.02
CA ASP A 182 -16.72 15.74 -3.29
C ASP A 182 -15.28 15.23 -3.26
N ILE A 183 -14.53 15.48 -2.18
CA ILE A 183 -13.18 14.92 -2.00
C ILE A 183 -13.27 13.40 -1.87
N LEU A 184 -12.43 12.72 -2.65
CA LEU A 184 -12.33 11.28 -2.68
C LEU A 184 -11.05 10.79 -2.00
N PHE A 185 -11.06 9.53 -1.58
CA PHE A 185 -9.93 8.86 -0.93
C PHE A 185 -9.55 7.58 -1.65
N ASN A 186 -8.25 7.33 -1.72
CA ASN A 186 -7.66 6.17 -2.38
C ASN A 186 -6.56 5.59 -1.48
N CYS A 187 -6.43 4.27 -1.40
CA CYS A 187 -5.41 3.61 -0.60
C CYS A 187 -5.09 2.20 -1.08
N GLN A 188 -4.01 1.63 -0.51
CA GLN A 188 -3.66 0.23 -0.68
C GLN A 188 -4.21 -0.58 0.50
N ALA A 189 -4.82 -1.72 0.21
CA ALA A 189 -5.35 -2.63 1.22
C ALA A 189 -5.20 -4.09 0.77
N LYS A 190 -5.10 -5.00 1.70
CA LYS A 190 -5.07 -6.43 1.38
C LYS A 190 -6.49 -6.98 1.31
N VAL A 191 -6.67 -7.98 0.48
CA VAL A 191 -7.94 -8.73 0.41
C VAL A 191 -8.41 -9.17 1.80
N GLY A 192 -7.49 -9.70 2.63
CA GLY A 192 -7.81 -10.18 3.97
C GLY A 192 -8.29 -9.12 4.96
N ASP A 193 -8.07 -7.84 4.67
CA ASP A 193 -8.45 -6.72 5.55
C ASP A 193 -9.93 -6.35 5.40
N PHE A 194 -10.57 -6.82 4.33
CA PHE A 194 -12.01 -6.66 4.10
C PHE A 194 -12.87 -7.83 4.64
N ILE A 195 -12.25 -8.79 5.33
CA ILE A 195 -12.91 -10.05 5.70
C ILE A 195 -13.03 -10.19 7.21
N ILE A 196 -14.24 -10.46 7.69
CA ILE A 196 -14.46 -11.01 9.03
C ILE A 196 -14.11 -12.49 8.99
N LYS A 197 -13.12 -12.91 9.78
CA LYS A 197 -12.59 -14.29 9.74
C LYS A 197 -13.37 -15.28 10.59
N LYS A 198 -14.06 -14.82 11.62
CA LYS A 198 -14.80 -15.67 12.59
C LYS A 198 -16.16 -15.05 12.92
N PRO A 199 -17.20 -15.84 13.20
CA PRO A 199 -17.24 -17.31 13.13
C PRO A 199 -17.25 -17.85 11.70
N THR A 200 -17.74 -17.08 10.75
CA THR A 200 -17.80 -17.41 9.32
C THR A 200 -17.05 -16.37 8.51
N ARG A 201 -16.33 -16.83 7.49
CA ARG A 201 -15.65 -15.91 6.58
C ARG A 201 -16.66 -15.18 5.72
N GLN A 202 -16.71 -13.87 5.87
CA GLN A 202 -17.64 -13.01 5.13
C GLN A 202 -17.06 -11.62 4.92
N LEU A 203 -17.57 -10.90 3.93
CA LEU A 203 -17.22 -9.51 3.68
C LEU A 203 -17.61 -8.63 4.89
N HIS A 204 -16.74 -7.71 5.25
CA HIS A 204 -16.98 -6.78 6.36
C HIS A 204 -17.89 -5.64 5.92
N SER A 205 -19.19 -5.91 5.86
CA SER A 205 -20.19 -4.98 5.30
C SER A 205 -20.24 -3.63 6.01
N GLU A 206 -20.01 -3.59 7.34
CA GLU A 206 -19.97 -2.34 8.10
C GLU A 206 -18.78 -1.47 7.66
N LEU A 207 -17.59 -2.06 7.53
CA LEU A 207 -16.41 -1.36 7.03
C LEU A 207 -16.65 -0.82 5.61
N ILE A 208 -17.18 -1.65 4.72
CA ILE A 208 -17.47 -1.27 3.33
C ILE A 208 -18.41 -0.06 3.28
N LYS A 209 -19.48 -0.07 4.07
CA LYS A 209 -20.41 1.06 4.16
C LYS A 209 -19.73 2.33 4.66
N LYS A 210 -18.93 2.22 5.72
CA LYS A 210 -18.20 3.35 6.30
C LYS A 210 -17.17 3.94 5.34
N LEU A 211 -16.40 3.11 4.66
CA LEU A 211 -15.47 3.55 3.64
C LEU A 211 -16.20 4.33 2.52
N LYS A 212 -17.34 3.82 2.05
CA LYS A 212 -18.14 4.50 1.02
C LYS A 212 -18.66 5.85 1.52
N GLU A 213 -19.22 5.91 2.72
CA GLU A 213 -19.74 7.14 3.33
C GLU A 213 -18.62 8.19 3.52
N ALA A 214 -17.43 7.76 3.91
CA ALA A 214 -16.27 8.64 4.02
C ALA A 214 -15.78 9.17 2.66
N GLY A 215 -16.10 8.50 1.55
CA GLY A 215 -15.72 8.89 0.20
C GLY A 215 -14.50 8.13 -0.33
N PHE A 216 -14.16 7.00 0.26
CA PHE A 216 -13.23 6.09 -0.40
C PHE A 216 -13.87 5.55 -1.68
N TYR A 217 -13.08 5.49 -2.75
CA TYR A 217 -13.61 5.04 -4.05
C TYR A 217 -12.73 4.00 -4.73
N HIS A 218 -11.43 4.01 -4.45
CA HIS A 218 -10.46 3.14 -5.10
C HIS A 218 -9.57 2.45 -4.07
N PHE A 219 -9.34 1.16 -4.30
CA PHE A 219 -8.44 0.33 -3.48
C PHE A 219 -7.48 -0.43 -4.39
N GLY A 220 -6.19 -0.19 -4.22
CA GLY A 220 -5.18 -1.08 -4.76
C GLY A 220 -5.10 -2.34 -3.90
N THR A 221 -5.37 -3.49 -4.49
CA THR A 221 -5.37 -4.77 -3.77
C THR A 221 -4.33 -5.72 -4.35
N GLY A 222 -3.39 -6.16 -3.50
CA GLY A 222 -2.47 -7.21 -3.88
C GLY A 222 -3.20 -8.55 -3.87
N VAL A 223 -3.53 -9.09 -5.03
CA VAL A 223 -4.05 -10.44 -5.23
C VAL A 223 -2.90 -11.39 -5.54
N GLU A 224 -1.96 -10.94 -6.31
CA GLU A 224 -0.75 -11.59 -6.84
C GLU A 224 -1.07 -12.71 -7.83
N THR A 225 -2.03 -13.57 -7.50
CA THR A 225 -2.49 -14.67 -8.37
C THR A 225 -3.89 -15.13 -7.93
N PHE A 226 -4.68 -15.61 -8.89
CA PHE A 226 -5.94 -16.31 -8.60
C PHE A 226 -5.77 -17.82 -8.45
N ALA A 227 -4.61 -18.37 -8.80
CA ALA A 227 -4.33 -19.79 -8.60
C ALA A 227 -3.98 -20.05 -7.13
N GLU A 228 -4.90 -20.67 -6.38
CA GLU A 228 -4.81 -20.84 -4.92
C GLU A 228 -3.53 -21.52 -4.48
N ARG A 229 -3.05 -22.53 -5.22
CA ARG A 229 -1.80 -23.21 -4.92
C ARG A 229 -0.62 -22.25 -4.87
N LEU A 230 -0.58 -21.28 -5.78
CA LEU A 230 0.53 -20.31 -5.89
C LEU A 230 0.57 -19.32 -4.72
N LEU A 231 -0.53 -19.09 -4.01
CA LEU A 231 -0.53 -18.22 -2.83
C LEU A 231 0.38 -18.74 -1.70
N THR A 232 0.67 -20.03 -1.70
CA THR A 232 1.47 -20.70 -0.67
C THR A 232 2.86 -21.10 -1.13
N VAL A 233 3.21 -20.93 -2.41
CA VAL A 233 4.55 -21.23 -2.89
C VAL A 233 5.58 -20.25 -2.33
N GLN A 234 6.86 -20.65 -2.38
CA GLN A 234 7.94 -19.94 -1.74
C GLN A 234 8.11 -18.51 -2.28
N SER A 235 7.99 -18.35 -3.59
CA SER A 235 8.17 -17.06 -4.24
C SER A 235 7.08 -16.03 -3.90
N ILE A 236 5.82 -16.45 -3.75
CA ILE A 236 4.70 -15.60 -3.37
C ILE A 236 4.56 -15.50 -1.86
N ASN A 237 4.48 -16.67 -1.20
CA ASN A 237 4.35 -16.78 0.26
C ASN A 237 3.40 -15.76 0.87
N LYS A 238 2.22 -15.62 0.28
CA LYS A 238 1.21 -14.69 0.75
C LYS A 238 0.47 -15.30 1.94
N LYS A 239 1.21 -15.59 3.00
CA LYS A 239 0.64 -16.09 4.24
C LYS A 239 -0.30 -15.05 4.82
N GLY A 240 -1.47 -15.47 5.12
CA GLY A 240 -2.42 -14.61 5.79
C GLY A 240 -3.84 -15.09 5.63
N ASN A 241 -4.01 -16.37 5.32
CA ASN A 241 -5.34 -16.97 5.33
C ASN A 241 -6.31 -16.32 4.30
N VAL A 242 -5.80 -15.99 3.12
CA VAL A 242 -6.63 -15.56 1.99
C VAL A 242 -6.65 -16.68 0.99
N SER A 243 -7.83 -17.20 0.69
CA SER A 243 -8.08 -18.16 -0.37
C SER A 243 -8.50 -17.47 -1.66
N GLU A 244 -8.50 -18.18 -2.75
CA GLU A 244 -9.08 -17.72 -4.02
C GLU A 244 -10.55 -17.27 -3.83
N LYS A 245 -11.33 -18.04 -3.09
CA LYS A 245 -12.72 -17.70 -2.77
C LYS A 245 -12.84 -16.35 -2.05
N ASP A 246 -11.91 -16.06 -1.14
CA ASP A 246 -11.87 -14.77 -0.45
C ASP A 246 -11.54 -13.61 -1.43
N GLN A 247 -10.63 -13.84 -2.36
CA GLN A 247 -10.29 -12.85 -3.39
C GLN A 247 -11.52 -12.51 -4.23
N HIS A 248 -12.23 -13.53 -4.71
CA HIS A 248 -13.47 -13.35 -5.46
C HIS A 248 -14.54 -12.60 -4.65
N MET A 249 -14.75 -13.00 -3.40
CA MET A 249 -15.72 -12.37 -2.51
C MET A 249 -15.43 -10.88 -2.30
N VAL A 250 -14.17 -10.52 -2.08
CA VAL A 250 -13.79 -9.13 -1.82
C VAL A 250 -13.86 -8.28 -3.08
N ILE A 251 -13.29 -8.74 -4.20
CA ILE A 251 -13.30 -7.97 -5.45
C ILE A 251 -14.75 -7.75 -5.91
N GLN A 252 -15.56 -8.80 -5.93
CA GLN A 252 -16.97 -8.69 -6.31
C GLN A 252 -17.73 -7.80 -5.33
N GLY A 253 -17.51 -7.97 -4.03
CA GLY A 253 -18.14 -7.14 -3.02
C GLY A 253 -17.79 -5.65 -3.14
N LEU A 254 -16.55 -5.31 -3.47
CA LEU A 254 -16.16 -3.93 -3.74
C LEU A 254 -16.89 -3.37 -4.97
N LEU A 255 -16.95 -4.14 -6.06
CA LEU A 255 -17.68 -3.75 -7.28
C LEU A 255 -19.19 -3.53 -6.99
N ASP A 256 -19.82 -4.46 -6.27
CA ASP A 256 -21.26 -4.40 -5.93
C ASP A 256 -21.60 -3.16 -5.08
N HIS A 257 -20.64 -2.66 -4.31
CA HIS A 257 -20.78 -1.42 -3.54
C HIS A 257 -20.33 -0.16 -4.30
N GLY A 258 -20.01 -0.29 -5.58
CA GLY A 258 -19.67 0.83 -6.46
C GLY A 258 -18.27 1.43 -6.16
N PHE A 259 -17.34 0.62 -5.72
CA PHE A 259 -15.92 0.97 -5.70
C PHE A 259 -15.25 0.61 -7.03
N SER A 260 -14.09 1.20 -7.25
CA SER A 260 -13.21 0.89 -8.39
C SER A 260 -11.95 0.19 -7.86
N PRO A 261 -11.96 -1.13 -7.63
CA PRO A 261 -10.78 -1.83 -7.16
C PRO A 261 -9.74 -1.94 -8.27
N SER A 262 -8.46 -1.84 -7.89
CA SER A 262 -7.33 -2.25 -8.70
C SER A 262 -6.74 -3.54 -8.13
N VAL A 263 -6.52 -4.51 -8.99
CA VAL A 263 -5.98 -5.83 -8.63
C VAL A 263 -4.58 -5.96 -9.18
N ASN A 264 -3.61 -6.10 -8.29
CA ASN A 264 -2.21 -6.33 -8.66
C ASN A 264 -1.97 -7.84 -8.83
N ILE A 265 -1.44 -8.23 -9.99
CA ILE A 265 -1.15 -9.62 -10.35
C ILE A 265 0.31 -9.74 -10.78
N ILE A 266 0.98 -10.79 -10.31
CA ILE A 266 2.27 -11.24 -10.81
C ILE A 266 1.99 -12.33 -11.85
N LEU A 267 2.24 -12.03 -13.12
CA LEU A 267 1.80 -12.90 -14.21
C LEU A 267 2.64 -14.18 -14.30
N PHE A 268 3.97 -14.05 -14.20
CA PHE A 268 4.86 -15.22 -14.24
C PHE A 268 5.54 -15.42 -12.90
N VAL A 269 5.21 -16.54 -12.29
CA VAL A 269 5.79 -17.02 -11.03
C VAL A 269 6.58 -18.29 -11.33
N PRO A 270 7.80 -18.47 -10.78
CA PRO A 270 8.67 -19.59 -11.15
C PRO A 270 8.03 -20.98 -10.97
N GLU A 271 7.16 -21.15 -9.97
CA GLU A 271 6.49 -22.40 -9.67
C GLU A 271 5.17 -22.60 -10.42
N GLN A 272 4.78 -21.65 -11.28
CA GLN A 272 3.51 -21.66 -11.99
C GLN A 272 3.49 -22.66 -13.16
N THR A 273 2.38 -23.37 -13.31
CA THR A 273 2.13 -24.17 -14.51
C THR A 273 1.48 -23.33 -15.61
N ILE A 274 1.50 -23.83 -16.83
CA ILE A 274 0.89 -23.15 -17.97
C ILE A 274 -0.65 -23.07 -17.83
N GLU A 275 -1.26 -24.09 -17.24
CA GLU A 275 -2.69 -24.12 -16.97
C GLU A 275 -3.10 -23.06 -15.94
N GLU A 276 -2.28 -22.89 -14.89
CA GLU A 276 -2.47 -21.84 -13.89
C GLU A 276 -2.31 -20.44 -14.50
N LEU A 277 -1.35 -20.27 -15.40
CA LEU A 277 -1.18 -19.02 -16.12
C LEU A 277 -2.45 -18.66 -16.91
N PHE A 278 -2.95 -19.59 -17.72
CA PHE A 278 -4.19 -19.36 -18.50
C PHE A 278 -5.40 -19.11 -17.59
N TYR A 279 -5.48 -19.83 -16.47
CA TYR A 279 -6.53 -19.62 -15.47
C TYR A 279 -6.49 -18.20 -14.92
N VAL A 280 -5.32 -17.73 -14.47
CA VAL A 280 -5.14 -16.37 -13.93
C VAL A 280 -5.50 -15.32 -14.97
N MET A 281 -5.05 -15.47 -16.20
CA MET A 281 -5.39 -14.55 -17.29
C MET A 281 -6.89 -14.51 -17.56
N LYS A 282 -7.56 -15.67 -17.58
CA LYS A 282 -9.01 -15.76 -17.75
C LYS A 282 -9.75 -14.98 -16.67
N VAL A 283 -9.45 -15.27 -15.39
CA VAL A 283 -10.12 -14.62 -14.26
C VAL A 283 -9.84 -13.11 -14.24
N ALA A 284 -8.60 -12.69 -14.50
CA ALA A 284 -8.24 -11.28 -14.62
C ALA A 284 -9.07 -10.57 -15.71
N THR A 285 -9.22 -11.20 -16.89
CA THR A 285 -10.04 -10.67 -17.98
C THR A 285 -11.50 -10.55 -17.58
N GLU A 286 -12.07 -11.54 -16.89
CA GLU A 286 -13.44 -11.49 -16.42
C GLU A 286 -13.69 -10.31 -15.47
N TYR A 287 -12.75 -10.03 -14.56
CA TYR A 287 -12.84 -8.88 -13.66
C TYR A 287 -12.60 -7.55 -14.37
N MET A 288 -11.69 -7.50 -15.34
CA MET A 288 -11.49 -6.31 -16.16
C MET A 288 -12.77 -5.93 -16.91
N LEU A 289 -13.49 -6.91 -17.46
CA LEU A 289 -14.78 -6.68 -18.12
C LEU A 289 -15.88 -6.21 -17.16
N LYS A 290 -15.74 -6.48 -15.86
CA LYS A 290 -16.64 -5.97 -14.81
C LYS A 290 -16.24 -4.60 -14.28
N GLY A 291 -15.18 -3.98 -14.78
CA GLY A 291 -14.72 -2.65 -14.38
C GLY A 291 -13.60 -2.64 -13.33
N THR A 292 -12.99 -3.77 -13.02
CA THR A 292 -11.79 -3.82 -12.17
C THR A 292 -10.56 -3.38 -12.97
N GLN A 293 -9.74 -2.52 -12.38
CA GLN A 293 -8.44 -2.22 -12.96
C GLN A 293 -7.49 -3.38 -12.67
N ILE A 294 -6.81 -3.90 -13.68
CA ILE A 294 -5.84 -4.98 -13.53
C ILE A 294 -4.44 -4.43 -13.78
N ALA A 295 -3.63 -4.41 -12.72
CA ALA A 295 -2.22 -4.06 -12.79
C ALA A 295 -1.40 -5.35 -12.84
N MET A 296 -0.78 -5.63 -13.99
CA MET A 296 0.02 -6.83 -14.19
C MET A 296 1.51 -6.51 -14.10
N THR A 297 2.18 -7.16 -13.16
CA THR A 297 3.64 -7.25 -13.16
C THR A 297 4.03 -8.46 -13.99
N PRO A 298 4.74 -8.31 -15.12
CA PRO A 298 4.99 -9.41 -16.04
C PRO A 298 5.77 -10.56 -15.39
N LEU A 299 6.81 -10.24 -14.63
CA LEU A 299 7.70 -11.22 -14.00
C LEU A 299 7.81 -10.95 -12.51
N LEU A 300 7.83 -12.00 -11.72
CA LEU A 300 8.24 -11.89 -10.33
C LEU A 300 9.71 -11.43 -10.26
N ARG A 301 9.92 -10.26 -9.67
CA ARG A 301 11.25 -9.69 -9.44
C ARG A 301 11.60 -9.83 -7.97
N PRO A 302 12.58 -10.66 -7.61
CA PRO A 302 13.07 -10.72 -6.25
C PRO A 302 13.69 -9.37 -5.87
N GLN A 303 13.05 -8.66 -4.97
CA GLN A 303 13.57 -7.39 -4.46
C GLN A 303 14.60 -7.65 -3.37
N GLU A 304 15.66 -6.86 -3.33
CA GLU A 304 16.64 -6.93 -2.25
C GLU A 304 15.95 -6.78 -0.89
N GLY A 305 16.32 -7.62 0.08
CA GLY A 305 15.65 -7.69 1.38
C GLY A 305 14.36 -8.50 1.40
N SER A 306 13.87 -9.00 0.26
CA SER A 306 12.75 -9.94 0.24
C SER A 306 13.20 -11.37 0.59
N GLY A 307 12.26 -12.17 1.11
CA GLY A 307 12.56 -13.55 1.48
C GLY A 307 13.09 -14.40 0.32
N ILE A 308 12.51 -14.26 -0.86
CA ILE A 308 12.94 -15.01 -2.05
C ILE A 308 14.32 -14.54 -2.54
N TYR A 309 14.62 -13.26 -2.48
CA TYR A 309 15.94 -12.73 -2.83
C TYR A 309 17.02 -13.35 -1.96
N GLU A 310 16.82 -13.38 -0.65
CA GLU A 310 17.77 -13.94 0.28
C GLU A 310 17.99 -15.46 0.07
N LEU A 311 16.93 -16.19 -0.26
CA LEU A 311 17.06 -17.62 -0.58
C LEU A 311 17.89 -17.85 -1.85
N ILE A 312 17.63 -17.08 -2.89
CA ILE A 312 18.38 -17.18 -4.16
C ILE A 312 19.85 -16.81 -3.92
N ARG A 313 20.11 -15.71 -3.23
CA ARG A 313 21.47 -15.23 -2.92
C ARG A 313 22.31 -16.28 -2.16
N LYS A 314 21.66 -17.02 -1.27
CA LYS A 314 22.31 -18.06 -0.44
C LYS A 314 22.30 -19.45 -1.08
N GLY A 315 21.76 -19.61 -2.28
CA GLY A 315 21.64 -20.92 -2.94
C GLY A 315 20.69 -21.88 -2.21
N LEU A 316 19.77 -21.35 -1.40
CA LEU A 316 18.83 -22.14 -0.57
C LEU A 316 17.50 -22.44 -1.27
N THR A 317 17.42 -22.21 -2.56
CA THR A 317 16.26 -22.52 -3.39
C THR A 317 16.73 -23.07 -4.74
N PRO A 318 15.97 -23.99 -5.37
CA PRO A 318 16.27 -24.42 -6.75
C PRO A 318 16.04 -23.30 -7.77
N LEU A 319 15.39 -22.21 -7.37
CA LEU A 319 15.16 -21.04 -8.23
C LEU A 319 16.50 -20.37 -8.50
N LYS A 320 16.75 -20.10 -9.79
CA LYS A 320 17.91 -19.33 -10.24
C LYS A 320 17.41 -17.99 -10.73
N ALA A 321 17.91 -16.91 -10.16
CA ALA A 321 17.70 -15.59 -10.72
C ALA A 321 18.80 -15.30 -11.74
N HIS A 322 18.41 -14.99 -12.95
CA HIS A 322 19.29 -14.35 -13.90
C HIS A 322 19.16 -12.85 -13.66
N TYR A 323 20.10 -12.30 -12.91
CA TYR A 323 20.19 -10.86 -12.77
C TYR A 323 20.73 -10.29 -14.08
N VAL A 324 19.95 -9.44 -14.70
CA VAL A 324 20.49 -8.49 -15.69
C VAL A 324 20.90 -7.28 -14.85
N GLU A 325 22.18 -7.08 -14.68
CA GLU A 325 22.71 -5.82 -14.20
C GLU A 325 22.36 -4.74 -15.23
N TRP A 326 21.61 -3.72 -14.79
CA TRP A 326 21.27 -2.57 -15.61
C TRP A 326 22.24 -1.43 -15.32
#